data_380e6cf049090f8fa2805524d8cfc308
#
_entry.id   380e6cf049090f8fa2805524d8cfc308
#
_cell.length_a   1.000
_cell.length_b   1.000
_cell.length_c   1.000
_cell.angle_alpha   90.00
_cell.angle_beta   90.00
_cell.angle_gamma   90.00
#
_symmetry.space_group_name_H-M   'P 1'
#
loop_
_entity.id
_entity.type
_entity.pdbx_description
1 polymer ?
#
loop_
_entity_poly.entity_id
_entity_poly.type
_entity_poly.pdbx_seq_one_letter_code
_entity_poly.pdbx_strand_id
1 'polypeptide(L)'
;NHDNDPYFAGDFAAEAAYRKALGPTYYSFDVGEVHYVMLDNTVYINTGGTEGSMGKRNYHSYVTDQQLAWLRDDLAALRDKSQPVVVGMHCPAMNNYNAAFENRESFNPAGKTQELFDCFEGFSDVHFLTGHTHYNANMERGAIFEHNVAAVCETWWWAGKLSGVGVCKDGSPAGYAVYEADGRELNWYYKGVGQDRDKQFRTYDMNKVREFYTPAVIEIL
;
A
#
# COMPACT_ATOMS: atom_id res chain seq x y z
N ASN A 1 -1.09 8.82 5.24
CA ASN A 1 -0.29 9.96 5.76
C ASN A 1 -0.94 11.33 5.50
N HIS A 2 -2.03 11.40 4.73
CA HIS A 2 -2.78 12.64 4.48
C HIS A 2 -4.01 12.81 5.38
N ASP A 3 -4.47 11.76 6.03
CA ASP A 3 -5.64 11.79 6.91
C ASP A 3 -5.30 12.14 8.36
N ASN A 4 -4.02 12.07 8.73
CA ASN A 4 -3.56 12.45 10.06
C ASN A 4 -3.50 13.97 10.20
N ASP A 5 -4.01 14.49 11.33
CA ASP A 5 -3.99 15.92 11.60
C ASP A 5 -2.60 16.35 12.11
N PRO A 6 -1.86 17.16 11.34
CA PRO A 6 -0.48 17.53 11.68
C PRO A 6 -0.38 18.50 12.88
N TYR A 7 -1.48 19.05 13.35
CA TYR A 7 -1.49 19.95 14.50
C TYR A 7 -1.49 19.23 15.85
N PHE A 8 -1.75 17.93 15.86
CA PHE A 8 -1.74 17.12 17.07
C PHE A 8 -0.41 16.42 17.29
N ALA A 9 -0.06 16.21 18.56
CA ALA A 9 1.12 15.46 18.95
C ALA A 9 0.80 13.96 19.00
N GLY A 10 1.64 13.19 18.32
CA GLY A 10 1.57 11.72 18.31
C GLY A 10 0.42 11.16 17.48
N ASP A 11 0.53 9.89 17.22
CA ASP A 11 -0.29 9.12 16.31
C ASP A 11 -1.76 9.12 16.69
N PHE A 12 -2.07 8.64 17.87
CA PHE A 12 -3.46 8.52 18.34
C PHE A 12 -4.25 9.84 18.29
N ALA A 13 -3.63 10.97 18.64
CA ALA A 13 -4.33 12.26 18.59
C ALA A 13 -4.52 12.76 17.15
N ALA A 14 -3.54 12.52 16.29
CA ALA A 14 -3.59 12.92 14.88
C ALA A 14 -4.71 12.22 14.11
N GLU A 15 -5.10 11.01 14.51
CA GLU A 15 -6.15 10.19 13.90
C GLU A 15 -7.56 10.45 14.44
N ALA A 16 -7.74 11.38 15.35
CA ALA A 16 -9.03 11.58 16.03
C ALA A 16 -10.19 11.86 15.07
N ALA A 17 -9.94 12.60 13.99
CA ALA A 17 -10.94 12.89 12.97
C ALA A 17 -11.34 11.62 12.19
N TYR A 18 -10.36 10.80 11.81
CA TYR A 18 -10.60 9.51 11.15
C TYR A 18 -11.44 8.60 12.04
N ARG A 19 -11.02 8.38 13.29
CA ARG A 19 -11.76 7.51 14.22
C ARG A 19 -13.19 7.97 14.48
N LYS A 20 -13.41 9.27 14.51
CA LYS A 20 -14.76 9.83 14.66
C LYS A 20 -15.65 9.56 13.45
N ALA A 21 -15.10 9.59 12.24
CA ALA A 21 -15.85 9.47 11.00
C ALA A 21 -16.04 8.01 10.56
N LEU A 22 -15.00 7.18 10.71
CA LEU A 22 -14.92 5.86 10.11
C LEU A 22 -14.75 4.71 11.13
N GLY A 23 -14.41 5.01 12.39
CA GLY A 23 -14.20 3.99 13.41
C GLY A 23 -12.71 3.67 13.65
N PRO A 24 -12.39 2.43 14.08
CA PRO A 24 -11.01 2.05 14.39
C PRO A 24 -10.08 2.19 13.17
N THR A 25 -8.81 2.49 13.40
CA THR A 25 -7.81 2.62 12.33
C THR A 25 -7.32 1.25 11.82
N TYR A 26 -7.53 0.19 12.60
CA TYR A 26 -7.31 -1.18 12.15
C TYR A 26 -8.43 -2.09 12.64
N TYR A 27 -8.86 -3.02 11.79
CA TYR A 27 -9.98 -3.93 12.04
C TYR A 27 -10.00 -5.05 11.01
N SER A 28 -10.82 -6.08 11.24
CA SER A 28 -11.06 -7.15 10.28
C SER A 28 -12.56 -7.45 10.14
N PHE A 29 -12.91 -8.08 9.05
CA PHE A 29 -14.27 -8.56 8.76
C PHE A 29 -14.23 -9.62 7.66
N ASP A 30 -15.28 -10.44 7.60
CA ASP A 30 -15.44 -11.42 6.53
C ASP A 30 -16.52 -10.97 5.53
N VAL A 31 -16.28 -11.19 4.25
CA VAL A 31 -17.28 -11.09 3.19
C VAL A 31 -17.22 -12.36 2.36
N GLY A 32 -18.27 -13.15 2.39
CA GLY A 32 -18.27 -14.45 1.75
C GLY A 32 -17.20 -15.38 2.33
N GLU A 33 -16.31 -15.86 1.49
CA GLU A 33 -15.21 -16.75 1.89
C GLU A 33 -13.87 -16.04 2.03
N VAL A 34 -13.84 -14.71 1.95
CA VAL A 34 -12.62 -13.89 2.03
C VAL A 34 -12.58 -13.16 3.36
N HIS A 35 -11.43 -13.25 4.03
CA HIS A 35 -11.14 -12.49 5.23
C HIS A 35 -10.42 -11.18 4.89
N TYR A 36 -10.98 -10.07 5.33
CA TYR A 36 -10.45 -8.72 5.09
C TYR A 36 -9.85 -8.15 6.37
N VAL A 37 -8.64 -7.63 6.25
CA VAL A 37 -7.90 -6.96 7.34
C VAL A 37 -7.55 -5.56 6.89
N MET A 38 -7.89 -4.56 7.68
CA MET A 38 -7.43 -3.18 7.50
C MET A 38 -6.36 -2.87 8.54
N LEU A 39 -5.19 -2.43 8.09
CA LEU A 39 -4.07 -2.07 8.95
C LEU A 39 -3.72 -0.60 8.80
N ASP A 40 -3.36 -0.01 9.91
CA ASP A 40 -2.77 1.30 9.95
C ASP A 40 -1.24 1.16 10.00
N ASN A 41 -0.58 1.48 8.90
CA ASN A 41 0.86 1.41 8.80
C ASN A 41 1.52 2.79 8.60
N THR A 42 0.84 3.85 9.06
CA THR A 42 1.36 5.21 9.05
C THR A 42 1.43 5.75 10.47
N VAL A 43 2.55 5.50 11.15
CA VAL A 43 2.75 5.92 12.54
C VAL A 43 3.23 7.37 12.59
N TYR A 44 2.38 8.26 13.05
CA TYR A 44 2.62 9.70 13.06
C TYR A 44 3.46 10.12 14.27
N ILE A 45 4.55 10.86 14.02
CA ILE A 45 5.54 11.22 15.06
C ILE A 45 5.67 12.73 15.29
N ASN A 46 4.73 13.53 14.79
CA ASN A 46 4.72 14.98 15.05
C ASN A 46 4.57 15.29 16.53
N THR A 47 5.18 16.38 16.94
CA THR A 47 5.12 16.87 18.32
C THR A 47 3.92 17.82 18.57
N GLY A 48 3.15 18.13 17.53
CA GLY A 48 2.03 19.07 17.59
C GLY A 48 2.44 20.53 17.31
N GLY A 49 1.53 21.44 17.52
CA GLY A 49 1.77 22.88 17.38
C GLY A 49 1.57 23.43 15.98
N THR A 50 2.51 24.22 15.47
CA THR A 50 2.41 24.92 14.17
C THR A 50 2.96 24.12 12.98
N GLU A 51 3.19 22.85 13.14
CA GLU A 51 3.78 21.97 12.12
C GLU A 51 2.84 21.63 10.96
N GLY A 52 1.64 22.17 10.95
CA GLY A 52 0.53 21.83 10.07
C GLY A 52 0.68 22.20 8.61
N SER A 53 1.82 22.00 7.98
CA SER A 53 1.92 22.07 6.54
C SER A 53 2.18 20.67 5.96
N MET A 54 1.73 20.46 4.72
CA MET A 54 1.88 19.17 4.04
C MET A 54 3.32 18.66 4.02
N GLY A 55 4.30 19.56 3.92
CA GLY A 55 5.73 19.23 3.93
C GLY A 55 6.34 18.93 5.31
N LYS A 56 5.56 19.06 6.38
CA LYS A 56 6.03 18.83 7.76
C LYS A 56 5.34 17.65 8.46
N ARG A 57 4.60 16.83 7.71
CA ARG A 57 4.05 15.58 8.23
C ARG A 57 5.16 14.57 8.43
N ASN A 58 5.46 14.25 9.67
CA ASN A 58 6.49 13.28 10.02
C ASN A 58 5.81 11.98 10.46
N TYR A 59 6.13 10.89 9.80
CA TYR A 59 5.61 9.56 10.10
C TYR A 59 6.65 8.50 9.77
N HIS A 60 6.48 7.33 10.39
CA HIS A 60 7.15 6.10 10.01
C HIS A 60 6.13 5.16 9.37
N SER A 61 6.59 4.38 8.39
CA SER A 61 5.75 3.40 7.71
C SER A 61 6.04 2.01 8.26
N TYR A 62 5.24 1.57 9.22
CA TYR A 62 5.27 0.19 9.76
C TYR A 62 3.99 -0.11 10.53
N VAL A 63 3.72 -1.41 10.76
CA VAL A 63 2.65 -1.87 11.63
C VAL A 63 3.17 -1.95 13.05
N THR A 64 2.48 -1.34 14.01
CA THR A 64 2.91 -1.29 15.42
C THR A 64 2.85 -2.65 16.09
N ASP A 65 3.61 -2.85 17.18
CA ASP A 65 3.62 -4.11 17.95
C ASP A 65 2.22 -4.47 18.47
N GLN A 66 1.44 -3.47 18.84
CA GLN A 66 0.06 -3.67 19.28
C GLN A 66 -0.82 -4.21 18.15
N GLN A 67 -0.70 -3.65 16.93
CA GLN A 67 -1.43 -4.15 15.77
C GLN A 67 -0.95 -5.54 15.35
N LEU A 68 0.37 -5.80 15.39
CA LEU A 68 0.92 -7.12 15.07
C LEU A 68 0.43 -8.20 16.05
N ALA A 69 0.34 -7.88 17.35
CA ALA A 69 -0.22 -8.80 18.34
C ALA A 69 -1.70 -9.09 18.04
N TRP A 70 -2.49 -8.04 17.82
CA TRP A 70 -3.89 -8.18 17.44
C TRP A 70 -4.06 -8.98 16.14
N LEU A 71 -3.25 -8.71 15.11
CA LEU A 71 -3.30 -9.40 13.83
C LEU A 71 -3.00 -10.90 13.98
N ARG A 72 -2.01 -11.27 14.81
CA ARG A 72 -1.72 -12.68 15.09
C ARG A 72 -2.90 -13.39 15.74
N ASP A 73 -3.57 -12.74 16.69
CA ASP A 73 -4.74 -13.31 17.37
C ASP A 73 -5.92 -13.45 16.39
N ASP A 74 -6.16 -12.45 15.56
CA ASP A 74 -7.19 -12.45 14.53
C ASP A 74 -6.98 -13.57 13.51
N LEU A 75 -5.79 -13.63 12.92
CA LEU A 75 -5.44 -14.67 11.95
C LEU A 75 -5.38 -16.08 12.58
N ALA A 76 -5.04 -16.21 13.88
CA ALA A 76 -5.07 -17.48 14.57
C ALA A 76 -6.50 -18.04 14.74
N ALA A 77 -7.52 -17.19 14.74
CA ALA A 77 -8.92 -17.59 14.77
C ALA A 77 -9.39 -18.25 13.46
N LEU A 78 -8.71 -17.98 12.35
CA LEU A 78 -9.00 -18.61 11.06
C LEU A 78 -8.50 -20.05 11.05
N ARG A 79 -9.41 -21.01 11.01
CA ARG A 79 -9.09 -22.44 11.04
C ARG A 79 -8.55 -22.96 9.71
N ASP A 80 -9.03 -22.38 8.61
CA ASP A 80 -8.65 -22.75 7.25
C ASP A 80 -7.63 -21.76 6.70
N LYS A 81 -6.38 -22.17 6.66
CA LYS A 81 -5.27 -21.35 6.15
C LYS A 81 -5.24 -21.22 4.62
N SER A 82 -6.15 -21.90 3.91
CA SER A 82 -6.40 -21.70 2.48
C SER A 82 -7.48 -20.66 2.19
N GLN A 83 -8.13 -20.13 3.21
CA GLN A 83 -9.04 -19.00 3.08
C GLN A 83 -8.25 -17.77 2.60
N PRO A 84 -8.66 -17.11 1.52
CA PRO A 84 -7.98 -15.90 1.04
C PRO A 84 -8.05 -14.79 2.09
N VAL A 85 -6.91 -14.10 2.30
CA VAL A 85 -6.80 -12.95 3.18
C VAL A 85 -6.43 -11.73 2.37
N VAL A 86 -7.27 -10.69 2.44
CA VAL A 86 -7.02 -9.40 1.78
C VAL A 86 -6.69 -8.36 2.82
N VAL A 87 -5.50 -7.78 2.73
CA VAL A 87 -4.98 -6.78 3.68
C VAL A 87 -4.91 -5.41 3.02
N GLY A 88 -5.73 -4.47 3.48
CA GLY A 88 -5.65 -3.07 3.07
C GLY A 88 -4.72 -2.29 3.99
N MET A 89 -3.75 -1.58 3.43
CA MET A 89 -2.88 -0.63 4.14
C MET A 89 -2.37 0.45 3.19
N HIS A 90 -1.88 1.57 3.73
CA HIS A 90 -1.49 2.70 2.89
C HIS A 90 -0.12 2.51 2.23
N CYS A 91 0.92 2.31 3.02
CA CYS A 91 2.29 2.19 2.52
C CYS A 91 2.61 0.74 2.13
N PRO A 92 3.27 0.51 0.98
CA PRO A 92 3.63 -0.85 0.57
C PRO A 92 4.67 -1.46 1.51
N ALA A 93 4.52 -2.75 1.80
CA ALA A 93 5.42 -3.51 2.65
C ALA A 93 6.65 -4.04 1.89
N MET A 94 6.47 -4.42 0.61
CA MET A 94 7.55 -5.01 -0.20
C MET A 94 8.34 -4.00 -1.03
N ASN A 95 7.89 -2.75 -1.09
CA ASN A 95 8.52 -1.77 -1.94
C ASN A 95 9.81 -1.22 -1.32
N ASN A 96 10.94 -1.59 -1.90
CA ASN A 96 12.25 -1.04 -1.56
C ASN A 96 12.53 0.33 -2.19
N TYR A 97 11.56 0.95 -2.87
CA TYR A 97 11.75 2.25 -3.52
C TYR A 97 12.23 3.31 -2.51
N ASN A 98 11.59 3.37 -1.37
CA ASN A 98 11.96 4.31 -0.31
C ASN A 98 13.34 4.01 0.28
N ALA A 99 13.72 2.75 0.43
CA ALA A 99 15.04 2.36 0.92
C ALA A 99 16.15 2.73 -0.08
N ALA A 100 15.89 2.61 -1.38
CA ALA A 100 16.89 2.89 -2.42
C ALA A 100 17.06 4.40 -2.70
N PHE A 101 15.99 5.18 -2.60
CA PHE A 101 15.99 6.61 -2.95
C PHE A 101 16.20 7.56 -1.77
N GLU A 102 15.77 7.18 -0.59
CA GLU A 102 15.72 8.11 0.52
C GLU A 102 16.78 7.86 1.58
N ASN A 103 17.48 6.73 1.53
CA ASN A 103 18.45 6.34 2.56
C ASN A 103 17.92 6.63 3.99
N ARG A 104 16.61 6.50 4.16
CA ARG A 104 15.91 6.82 5.39
C ARG A 104 15.53 5.52 6.09
N GLU A 105 16.37 5.13 7.03
CA GLU A 105 16.05 4.10 8.04
C GLU A 105 14.73 4.38 8.78
N SER A 106 14.21 5.61 8.62
CA SER A 106 13.03 6.10 9.32
C SER A 106 11.69 5.64 8.74
N PHE A 107 11.62 5.18 7.47
CA PHE A 107 10.34 4.82 6.88
C PHE A 107 9.89 3.40 7.21
N ASN A 108 10.80 2.49 7.45
CA ASN A 108 10.47 1.13 7.85
C ASN A 108 11.58 0.62 8.78
N PRO A 109 11.37 0.68 10.09
CA PRO A 109 12.35 0.18 11.06
C PRO A 109 12.75 -1.26 10.75
N ALA A 110 14.04 -1.56 10.83
CA ALA A 110 14.59 -2.87 10.53
C ALA A 110 13.82 -3.98 11.29
N GLY A 111 13.36 -5.00 10.57
CA GLY A 111 12.62 -6.12 11.12
C GLY A 111 11.09 -5.99 11.12
N LYS A 112 10.52 -4.80 11.12
CA LYS A 112 9.05 -4.63 11.19
C LYS A 112 8.30 -5.19 9.99
N THR A 113 8.86 -5.07 8.79
CA THR A 113 8.29 -5.72 7.61
C THR A 113 8.31 -7.25 7.73
N GLN A 114 9.40 -7.81 8.26
CA GLN A 114 9.49 -9.25 8.46
C GLN A 114 8.46 -9.73 9.49
N GLU A 115 8.33 -9.02 10.61
CA GLU A 115 7.32 -9.34 11.63
C GLU A 115 5.88 -9.33 11.08
N LEU A 116 5.58 -8.41 10.14
CA LEU A 116 4.29 -8.40 9.43
C LEU A 116 4.12 -9.65 8.57
N PHE A 117 5.13 -10.01 7.78
CA PHE A 117 5.05 -11.22 6.93
C PHE A 117 4.92 -12.50 7.76
N ASP A 118 5.60 -12.58 8.89
CA ASP A 118 5.55 -13.73 9.80
C ASP A 118 4.13 -13.98 10.37
N CYS A 119 3.28 -12.93 10.44
CA CYS A 119 1.87 -13.10 10.84
C CYS A 119 1.09 -13.99 9.86
N PHE A 120 1.49 -14.06 8.61
CA PHE A 120 0.80 -14.82 7.56
C PHE A 120 1.44 -16.19 7.30
N GLU A 121 2.33 -16.65 8.15
CA GLU A 121 2.93 -17.98 8.01
C GLU A 121 1.86 -19.08 8.02
N GLY A 122 1.95 -19.98 7.02
CA GLY A 122 1.01 -21.07 6.82
C GLY A 122 -0.21 -20.72 5.97
N PHE A 123 -0.50 -19.46 5.69
CA PHE A 123 -1.52 -19.09 4.70
C PHE A 123 -1.01 -19.32 3.28
N SER A 124 -1.91 -19.70 2.37
CA SER A 124 -1.56 -20.00 0.98
C SER A 124 -1.97 -18.91 -0.02
N ASP A 125 -2.80 -17.96 0.39
CA ASP A 125 -3.37 -16.93 -0.48
C ASP A 125 -3.60 -15.62 0.29
N VAL A 126 -2.66 -14.67 0.14
CA VAL A 126 -2.65 -13.40 0.86
C VAL A 126 -2.43 -12.24 -0.11
N HIS A 127 -3.32 -11.28 -0.14
CA HIS A 127 -3.23 -10.11 -1.00
C HIS A 127 -3.09 -8.83 -0.18
N PHE A 128 -2.00 -8.10 -0.37
CA PHE A 128 -1.81 -6.76 0.18
C PHE A 128 -2.23 -5.71 -0.85
N LEU A 129 -3.18 -4.86 -0.48
CA LEU A 129 -3.65 -3.74 -1.31
C LEU A 129 -3.06 -2.45 -0.74
N THR A 130 -2.17 -1.83 -1.51
CA THR A 130 -1.39 -0.68 -1.06
C THR A 130 -1.38 0.46 -2.08
N GLY A 131 -0.87 1.63 -1.69
CA GLY A 131 -0.79 2.81 -2.53
C GLY A 131 0.45 3.65 -2.23
N HIS A 132 0.29 4.88 -1.83
CA HIS A 132 1.33 5.80 -1.35
C HIS A 132 2.39 6.22 -2.39
N THR A 133 2.91 5.30 -3.16
CA THR A 133 4.02 5.55 -4.10
C THR A 133 3.60 6.21 -5.40
N HIS A 134 2.28 6.30 -5.66
CA HIS A 134 1.68 6.88 -6.85
C HIS A 134 2.11 6.21 -8.17
N TYR A 135 2.43 4.93 -8.15
CA TYR A 135 2.65 4.12 -9.35
C TYR A 135 2.15 2.69 -9.14
N ASN A 136 1.87 1.99 -10.23
CA ASN A 136 1.44 0.60 -10.18
C ASN A 136 2.64 -0.33 -10.04
N ALA A 137 2.56 -1.27 -9.12
CA ALA A 137 3.54 -2.34 -8.96
C ALA A 137 2.89 -3.59 -8.38
N ASN A 138 3.29 -4.74 -8.87
CA ASN A 138 2.93 -6.03 -8.30
C ASN A 138 4.20 -6.69 -7.77
N MET A 139 4.13 -7.21 -6.57
CA MET A 139 5.26 -7.83 -5.90
C MET A 139 4.81 -9.11 -5.23
N GLU A 140 5.64 -10.12 -5.23
CA GLU A 140 5.34 -11.44 -4.66
C GLU A 140 6.39 -11.84 -3.64
N ARG A 141 5.95 -12.44 -2.54
CA ARG A 141 6.81 -13.05 -1.53
C ARG A 141 6.12 -14.27 -0.91
N GLY A 142 6.51 -15.46 -1.35
CA GLY A 142 5.85 -16.69 -0.92
C GLY A 142 4.37 -16.68 -1.32
N ALA A 143 3.49 -16.81 -0.34
CA ALA A 143 2.04 -16.76 -0.55
C ALA A 143 1.45 -15.33 -0.52
N ILE A 144 2.28 -14.31 -0.33
CA ILE A 144 1.83 -12.91 -0.24
C ILE A 144 2.03 -12.24 -1.59
N PHE A 145 0.95 -11.67 -2.11
CA PHE A 145 0.93 -10.89 -3.34
C PHE A 145 0.57 -9.44 -3.01
N GLU A 146 1.45 -8.48 -3.25
CA GLU A 146 1.22 -7.06 -2.99
C GLU A 146 0.89 -6.30 -4.27
N HIS A 147 -0.28 -5.65 -4.26
CA HIS A 147 -0.77 -4.76 -5.31
C HIS A 147 -0.61 -3.32 -4.85
N ASN A 148 0.41 -2.64 -5.33
CA ASN A 148 0.56 -1.20 -5.13
C ASN A 148 -0.08 -0.46 -6.30
N VAL A 149 -1.04 0.43 -6.01
CA VAL A 149 -1.87 1.08 -7.02
C VAL A 149 -1.52 2.56 -7.14
N ALA A 150 -1.46 3.06 -8.39
CA ALA A 150 -1.22 4.46 -8.69
C ALA A 150 -2.32 5.38 -8.15
N ALA A 151 -1.98 6.65 -7.96
CA ALA A 151 -2.93 7.66 -7.49
C ALA A 151 -3.91 8.08 -8.59
N VAL A 152 -5.18 8.20 -8.22
CA VAL A 152 -6.23 8.76 -9.11
C VAL A 152 -5.97 10.23 -9.43
N CYS A 153 -5.30 10.95 -8.52
CA CYS A 153 -5.10 12.40 -8.60
C CYS A 153 -3.94 12.84 -9.49
N GLU A 154 -3.26 11.95 -10.19
CA GLU A 154 -2.15 12.25 -11.10
C GLU A 154 -0.95 13.01 -10.47
N THR A 155 -0.82 13.04 -9.16
CA THR A 155 0.29 13.72 -8.50
C THR A 155 1.55 12.88 -8.48
N TRP A 156 2.72 13.55 -8.59
CA TRP A 156 4.05 12.92 -8.56
C TRP A 156 4.36 12.03 -9.78
N TRP A 157 3.66 12.20 -10.89
CA TRP A 157 3.89 11.44 -12.11
C TRP A 157 4.96 12.08 -13.00
N TRP A 158 5.83 11.25 -13.54
CA TRP A 158 7.04 11.72 -14.21
C TRP A 158 6.84 12.15 -15.67
N ALA A 159 5.85 11.59 -16.35
CA ALA A 159 5.71 11.75 -17.80
C ALA A 159 4.85 12.95 -18.23
N GLY A 160 4.10 13.59 -17.32
CA GLY A 160 3.13 14.65 -17.65
C GLY A 160 3.72 15.86 -18.34
N LYS A 161 4.99 16.19 -18.13
CA LYS A 161 5.65 17.33 -18.78
C LYS A 161 6.03 17.08 -20.24
N LEU A 162 6.21 15.84 -20.64
CA LEU A 162 6.62 15.48 -22.00
C LEU A 162 5.45 15.17 -22.91
N SER A 163 4.36 14.61 -22.38
CA SER A 163 3.22 14.14 -23.14
C SER A 163 2.02 15.11 -23.12
N GLY A 164 2.02 16.09 -22.22
CA GLY A 164 0.86 16.94 -21.95
C GLY A 164 -0.30 16.21 -21.26
N VAL A 165 -0.13 14.91 -20.98
CA VAL A 165 -1.08 14.04 -20.28
C VAL A 165 -0.36 13.43 -19.09
N GLY A 166 -0.96 13.52 -17.91
CA GLY A 166 -0.42 12.86 -16.72
C GLY A 166 -0.50 11.34 -16.86
N VAL A 167 0.66 10.69 -16.92
CA VAL A 167 0.77 9.24 -16.90
C VAL A 167 1.74 8.80 -15.80
N CYS A 168 1.47 7.65 -15.22
CA CYS A 168 2.32 7.05 -14.21
C CYS A 168 3.68 6.61 -14.82
N LYS A 169 4.66 6.27 -13.97
CA LYS A 169 5.98 5.78 -14.41
C LYS A 169 5.93 4.56 -15.31
N ASP A 170 4.92 3.71 -15.12
CA ASP A 170 4.67 2.52 -15.93
C ASP A 170 3.84 2.80 -17.19
N GLY A 171 3.52 4.05 -17.45
CA GLY A 171 2.69 4.47 -18.57
C GLY A 171 1.18 4.36 -18.33
N SER A 172 0.75 3.94 -17.13
CA SER A 172 -0.67 3.89 -16.79
C SER A 172 -1.27 5.30 -16.69
N PRO A 173 -2.51 5.52 -17.16
CA PRO A 173 -3.24 6.76 -16.89
C PRO A 173 -3.67 6.86 -15.43
N ALA A 174 -4.20 8.00 -15.02
CA ALA A 174 -4.96 8.13 -13.77
C ALA A 174 -5.98 7.02 -13.64
N GLY A 175 -6.04 6.37 -12.49
CA GLY A 175 -6.93 5.22 -12.38
C GLY A 175 -6.96 4.62 -10.97
N TYR A 176 -7.59 3.48 -10.90
CA TYR A 176 -7.77 2.71 -9.67
C TYR A 176 -7.82 1.22 -9.98
N ALA A 177 -7.54 0.40 -9.01
CA ALA A 177 -7.73 -1.04 -9.13
C ALA A 177 -9.15 -1.44 -8.73
N VAL A 178 -9.71 -2.41 -9.44
CA VAL A 178 -10.96 -3.07 -9.11
C VAL A 178 -10.64 -4.51 -8.74
N TYR A 179 -11.10 -4.95 -7.59
CA TYR A 179 -10.95 -6.31 -7.09
C TYR A 179 -12.33 -6.97 -7.05
N GLU A 180 -12.44 -8.13 -7.67
CA GLU A 180 -13.67 -8.91 -7.77
C GLU A 180 -13.43 -10.24 -7.06
N ALA A 181 -14.12 -10.46 -5.93
CA ALA A 181 -14.09 -11.74 -5.21
C ALA A 181 -15.29 -12.58 -5.64
N ASP A 182 -15.04 -13.80 -6.12
CA ASP A 182 -16.04 -14.82 -6.42
C ASP A 182 -15.69 -16.10 -5.66
N GLY A 183 -16.40 -16.33 -4.57
CA GLY A 183 -16.01 -17.36 -3.61
C GLY A 183 -14.63 -17.08 -3.03
N ARG A 184 -13.65 -17.94 -3.36
CA ARG A 184 -12.26 -17.81 -2.94
C ARG A 184 -11.35 -17.25 -4.03
N GLU A 185 -11.84 -17.01 -5.23
CA GLU A 185 -11.04 -16.41 -6.30
C GLU A 185 -11.05 -14.90 -6.18
N LEU A 186 -9.86 -14.29 -6.19
CA LEU A 186 -9.67 -12.85 -6.26
C LEU A 186 -9.13 -12.48 -7.63
N ASN A 187 -9.97 -11.83 -8.44
CA ASN A 187 -9.60 -11.26 -9.72
C ASN A 187 -9.44 -9.76 -9.59
N TRP A 188 -8.57 -9.16 -10.37
CA TRP A 188 -8.38 -7.73 -10.34
C TRP A 188 -7.91 -7.18 -11.68
N TYR A 189 -8.19 -5.89 -11.90
CA TYR A 189 -7.71 -5.15 -13.05
C TYR A 189 -7.54 -3.67 -12.70
N TYR A 190 -6.67 -2.99 -13.44
CA TYR A 190 -6.52 -1.54 -13.33
C TYR A 190 -7.50 -0.85 -14.27
N LYS A 191 -8.27 0.10 -13.73
CA LYS A 191 -9.26 0.88 -14.47
C LYS A 191 -8.76 2.32 -14.62
N GLY A 192 -8.42 2.72 -15.82
CA GLY A 192 -8.12 4.12 -16.15
C GLY A 192 -9.37 4.99 -16.09
N VAL A 193 -9.25 6.19 -15.51
CA VAL A 193 -10.33 7.17 -15.48
C VAL A 193 -10.70 7.57 -16.92
N GLY A 194 -11.99 7.53 -17.23
CA GLY A 194 -12.50 7.85 -18.58
C GLY A 194 -12.18 6.82 -19.66
N GLN A 195 -11.63 5.65 -19.27
CA GLN A 195 -11.31 4.58 -20.22
C GLN A 195 -12.22 3.37 -20.06
N ASP A 196 -12.41 2.63 -21.15
CA ASP A 196 -13.22 1.41 -21.11
C ASP A 196 -12.50 0.31 -20.32
N ARG A 197 -13.28 -0.61 -19.69
CA ARG A 197 -12.78 -1.74 -18.93
C ARG A 197 -11.82 -2.63 -19.73
N ASP A 198 -12.04 -2.75 -21.02
CA ASP A 198 -11.28 -3.64 -21.91
C ASP A 198 -9.83 -3.17 -22.19
N LYS A 199 -9.51 -1.92 -21.87
CA LYS A 199 -8.14 -1.43 -21.95
C LYS A 199 -7.39 -1.84 -20.69
N GLN A 200 -6.88 -3.05 -20.68
CA GLN A 200 -6.02 -3.53 -19.60
C GLN A 200 -4.66 -2.84 -19.70
N PHE A 201 -4.36 -2.02 -18.71
CA PHE A 201 -3.01 -1.51 -18.50
C PHE A 201 -2.21 -2.59 -17.77
N ARG A 202 -1.04 -2.93 -18.33
CA ARG A 202 -0.14 -3.87 -17.68
C ARG A 202 0.46 -3.21 -16.45
N THR A 203 0.19 -3.77 -15.29
CA THR A 203 0.97 -3.48 -14.09
C THR A 203 2.28 -4.25 -14.20
N TYR A 204 3.42 -3.57 -14.02
CA TYR A 204 4.72 -4.20 -14.14
C TYR A 204 5.10 -4.89 -12.83
N ASP A 205 5.62 -6.11 -12.95
CA ASP A 205 6.36 -6.75 -11.88
C ASP A 205 7.66 -5.95 -11.65
N MET A 206 7.79 -5.31 -10.50
CA MET A 206 8.94 -4.47 -10.18
C MET A 206 10.24 -5.27 -10.11
N ASN A 207 10.19 -6.57 -9.85
CA ASN A 207 11.37 -7.41 -9.90
C ASN A 207 11.86 -7.60 -11.33
N LYS A 208 10.95 -7.69 -12.30
CA LYS A 208 11.28 -7.75 -13.73
C LYS A 208 11.63 -6.39 -14.32
N VAL A 209 11.06 -5.31 -13.80
CA VAL A 209 11.39 -3.94 -14.23
C VAL A 209 12.84 -3.59 -13.90
N ARG A 210 13.38 -4.06 -12.77
CA ARG A 210 14.81 -3.89 -12.44
C ARG A 210 15.73 -4.54 -13.47
N GLU A 211 15.36 -5.69 -14.01
CA GLU A 211 16.13 -6.36 -15.07
C GLU A 211 16.05 -5.62 -16.42
N PHE A 212 14.91 -4.97 -16.69
CA PHE A 212 14.64 -4.34 -17.98
C PHE A 212 15.18 -2.91 -18.11
N TYR A 213 15.22 -2.14 -17.02
CA TYR A 213 15.55 -0.71 -17.06
C TYR A 213 17.02 -0.38 -16.71
N THR A 214 17.80 -1.31 -16.23
CA THR A 214 19.17 -1.01 -15.81
C THR A 214 20.14 -0.69 -16.96
N PRO A 215 20.02 -1.22 -18.19
CA PRO A 215 20.86 -0.79 -19.32
C PRO A 215 20.20 0.14 -20.33
N ALA A 216 18.89 0.04 -20.57
CA ALA A 216 18.27 0.68 -21.74
C ALA A 216 17.82 2.13 -21.51
N VAL A 217 17.54 2.54 -20.28
CA VAL A 217 17.09 3.92 -19.97
C VAL A 217 18.26 4.91 -19.99
N ILE A 218 19.49 4.43 -19.84
CA ILE A 218 20.69 5.29 -19.89
C ILE A 218 21.05 5.69 -21.32
N GLU A 219 20.62 4.95 -22.33
CA GLU A 219 20.88 5.26 -23.75
C GLU A 219 19.81 6.18 -24.41
N ILE A 220 18.71 6.44 -23.74
CA ILE A 220 17.58 7.22 -24.28
C ILE A 220 17.48 8.63 -23.61
N LEU A 221 18.19 8.88 -22.53
CA LEU A 221 18.27 10.17 -21.85
C LEU A 221 19.57 10.89 -22.13
#